data_a86b11fce7d5166b6e277cc937ff6aa3
#
_entry.id   a86b11fce7d5166b6e277cc937ff6aa3
#
_cell.length_a   1.000
_cell.length_b   1.000
_cell.length_c   1.000
_cell.angle_alpha   90.00
_cell.angle_beta   90.00
_cell.angle_gamma   90.00
#
_symmetry.space_group_name_H-M   'P 1'
#
loop_
_entity.id
_entity.type
_entity.pdbx_description
1 polymer ?
#
loop_
_entity_poly.entity_id
_entity_poly.type
_entity_poly.pdbx_seq_one_letter_code
_entity_poly.pdbx_strand_id
1 'polypeptide(L)'
;MLRNSNAIKDMNKTDEELKYCYKYPHPSVTTDCVIFGFDGTKLRVLLVQRGIEPYKGRWAFPGGFMQMDESAEEGALRELQEETGLEGAYIRQFHTFTAPQRDPRERVITIAYYALVRMQEVKGGDDAADARWFALDEVPQLAFDHDQILRKAEQALRQQIHFEPVGFELLPEEFTIKELQNLYEAILDVRFDRRNFYNKMKRIGML
;
A
#
# COMPACT_ATOMS: atom_id res chain seq x y z
N MET A 1 9.76 24.32 -40.16
CA MET A 1 8.51 23.56 -40.39
C MET A 1 8.85 22.08 -40.45
N LEU A 2 8.84 21.39 -39.34
CA LEU A 2 8.98 19.93 -39.26
C LEU A 2 7.56 19.35 -39.09
N ARG A 3 7.05 18.75 -40.16
CA ARG A 3 5.75 18.06 -40.13
C ARG A 3 5.90 16.76 -39.38
N ASN A 4 5.07 16.60 -38.36
CA ASN A 4 4.93 15.40 -37.53
C ASN A 4 4.65 14.17 -38.42
N SER A 5 5.64 13.29 -38.59
CA SER A 5 5.51 12.00 -39.29
C SER A 5 4.76 10.91 -38.47
N ASN A 6 4.30 11.23 -37.26
CA ASN A 6 3.56 10.28 -36.40
C ASN A 6 2.04 10.26 -36.65
N ALA A 7 1.48 11.19 -37.40
CA ALA A 7 0.05 11.26 -37.65
C ALA A 7 -0.51 10.24 -38.67
N ILE A 8 0.37 9.49 -39.35
CA ILE A 8 -0.06 8.57 -40.44
C ILE A 8 -0.07 7.08 -40.02
N LYS A 9 0.46 6.75 -38.85
CA LYS A 9 0.46 5.36 -38.35
C LYS A 9 -0.82 4.92 -37.61
N ASP A 10 -1.70 5.85 -37.26
CA ASP A 10 -2.90 5.54 -36.46
C ASP A 10 -4.18 5.27 -37.28
N MET A 11 -4.10 5.26 -38.61
CA MET A 11 -5.30 5.09 -39.45
C MET A 11 -5.81 3.65 -39.60
N ASN A 12 -5.21 2.66 -38.94
CA ASN A 12 -5.64 1.25 -39.01
C ASN A 12 -5.99 0.62 -37.66
N LYS A 13 -6.24 1.46 -36.62
CA LYS A 13 -6.73 0.94 -35.33
C LYS A 13 -8.25 0.76 -35.41
N THR A 14 -8.76 -0.37 -34.90
CA THR A 14 -10.21 -0.64 -34.81
C THR A 14 -10.85 0.31 -33.78
N ASP A 15 -12.14 0.61 -33.92
CA ASP A 15 -12.86 1.53 -33.00
C ASP A 15 -12.75 1.14 -31.52
N GLU A 16 -12.51 -0.13 -31.18
CA GLU A 16 -12.23 -0.59 -29.83
C GLU A 16 -10.88 -0.15 -29.28
N GLU A 17 -9.85 0.00 -30.15
CA GLU A 17 -8.51 0.48 -29.76
C GLU A 17 -8.46 1.99 -29.52
N LEU A 18 -9.47 2.75 -29.95
CA LEU A 18 -9.59 4.20 -29.82
C LEU A 18 -10.62 4.62 -28.76
N LYS A 19 -10.97 3.73 -27.85
CA LYS A 19 -11.99 3.97 -26.82
C LYS A 19 -11.72 5.24 -25.98
N TYR A 20 -10.43 5.58 -25.78
CA TYR A 20 -10.03 6.79 -25.07
C TYR A 20 -9.03 7.60 -25.93
N CYS A 21 -9.47 8.77 -26.40
CA CYS A 21 -8.64 9.69 -27.17
C CYS A 21 -8.61 11.05 -26.49
N TYR A 22 -7.41 11.53 -26.15
CA TYR A 22 -7.21 12.77 -25.41
C TYR A 22 -6.42 13.78 -26.23
N LYS A 23 -6.76 15.07 -26.06
CA LYS A 23 -6.05 16.18 -26.72
C LYS A 23 -4.61 16.35 -26.23
N TYR A 24 -4.37 16.05 -24.97
CA TYR A 24 -3.06 16.14 -24.31
C TYR A 24 -2.66 14.79 -23.72
N PRO A 25 -1.35 14.50 -23.62
CA PRO A 25 -0.89 13.30 -22.93
C PRO A 25 -1.38 13.27 -21.47
N HIS A 26 -1.82 12.11 -21.01
CA HIS A 26 -2.25 11.88 -19.65
C HIS A 26 -1.31 10.86 -18.98
N PRO A 27 -0.99 11.05 -17.68
CA PRO A 27 -0.37 9.98 -16.90
C PRO A 27 -1.42 8.90 -16.62
N SER A 28 -1.00 7.65 -16.57
CA SER A 28 -1.79 6.60 -15.96
C SER A 28 -1.80 6.78 -14.44
N VAL A 29 -2.91 6.41 -13.80
CA VAL A 29 -3.04 6.49 -12.34
C VAL A 29 -3.15 5.09 -11.78
N THR A 30 -2.35 4.81 -10.75
CA THR A 30 -2.38 3.55 -9.98
C THR A 30 -2.67 3.83 -8.51
N THR A 31 -3.05 2.79 -7.80
CA THR A 31 -3.06 2.77 -6.33
C THR A 31 -2.08 1.72 -5.84
N ASP A 32 -1.32 2.03 -4.80
CA ASP A 32 -0.46 1.08 -4.10
C ASP A 32 -0.85 1.06 -2.62
N CYS A 33 -0.99 -0.13 -2.03
CA CYS A 33 -1.42 -0.29 -0.65
C CYS A 33 -0.36 -0.96 0.22
N VAL A 34 0.21 -0.25 1.18
CA VAL A 34 1.12 -0.79 2.20
C VAL A 34 0.30 -1.42 3.31
N ILE A 35 0.22 -2.75 3.34
CA ILE A 35 -0.60 -3.48 4.29
C ILE A 35 0.25 -3.84 5.50
N PHE A 36 -0.04 -3.22 6.65
CA PHE A 36 0.59 -3.52 7.92
C PHE A 36 -0.21 -4.57 8.70
N GLY A 37 0.51 -5.49 9.31
CA GLY A 37 0.03 -6.47 10.28
C GLY A 37 0.90 -6.46 11.52
N PHE A 38 0.45 -7.10 12.60
CA PHE A 38 1.19 -7.22 13.85
C PHE A 38 1.18 -8.66 14.36
N ASP A 39 2.35 -9.23 14.63
CA ASP A 39 2.50 -10.63 15.08
C ASP A 39 2.55 -10.80 16.61
N GLY A 40 2.26 -9.73 17.36
CA GLY A 40 2.37 -9.68 18.83
C GLY A 40 3.70 -9.12 19.32
N THR A 41 4.72 -9.03 18.44
CA THR A 41 6.07 -8.56 18.76
C THR A 41 6.61 -7.54 17.77
N LYS A 42 6.42 -7.77 16.48
CA LYS A 42 6.93 -6.93 15.38
C LYS A 42 5.79 -6.48 14.46
N LEU A 43 5.94 -5.27 13.93
CA LEU A 43 5.15 -4.82 12.80
C LEU A 43 5.62 -5.56 11.55
N ARG A 44 4.65 -6.06 10.77
CA ARG A 44 4.84 -6.79 9.53
C ARG A 44 4.24 -6.04 8.37
N VAL A 45 4.79 -6.26 7.18
CA VAL A 45 4.22 -5.76 5.93
C VAL A 45 3.93 -6.92 5.00
N LEU A 46 2.77 -6.89 4.35
CA LEU A 46 2.41 -7.86 3.33
C LEU A 46 2.94 -7.41 1.99
N LEU A 47 3.65 -8.31 1.32
CA LEU A 47 4.15 -8.09 -0.03
C LEU A 47 3.66 -9.21 -0.95
N VAL A 48 3.49 -8.87 -2.21
CA VAL A 48 3.18 -9.81 -3.30
C VAL A 48 4.38 -9.94 -4.23
N GLN A 49 4.64 -11.15 -4.73
CA GLN A 49 5.70 -11.37 -5.69
C GLN A 49 5.16 -11.18 -7.10
N ARG A 50 5.77 -10.30 -7.86
CA ARG A 50 5.34 -9.99 -9.24
C ARG A 50 5.50 -11.21 -10.15
N GLY A 51 4.41 -11.60 -10.81
CA GLY A 51 4.40 -12.66 -11.82
C GLY A 51 4.84 -12.22 -13.22
N ILE A 52 4.77 -10.89 -13.51
CA ILE A 52 4.97 -10.30 -14.84
C ILE A 52 6.04 -9.21 -14.85
N GLU A 53 6.55 -8.89 -16.04
CA GLU A 53 7.45 -7.73 -16.24
C GLU A 53 6.69 -6.39 -16.16
N PRO A 54 7.35 -5.31 -15.79
CA PRO A 54 8.73 -5.21 -15.33
C PRO A 54 8.88 -5.72 -13.89
N TYR A 55 10.10 -6.06 -13.54
CA TYR A 55 10.49 -6.56 -12.20
C TYR A 55 9.87 -7.91 -11.82
N LYS A 56 9.63 -8.81 -12.76
CA LYS A 56 9.19 -10.17 -12.50
C LYS A 56 10.04 -10.86 -11.43
N GLY A 57 9.40 -11.51 -10.45
CA GLY A 57 10.03 -12.18 -9.34
C GLY A 57 10.44 -11.27 -8.17
N ARG A 58 10.37 -9.92 -8.33
CA ARG A 58 10.57 -8.99 -7.20
C ARG A 58 9.30 -8.84 -6.38
N TRP A 59 9.48 -8.43 -5.15
CA TRP A 59 8.40 -8.12 -4.23
C TRP A 59 7.90 -6.68 -4.42
N ALA A 60 6.60 -6.49 -4.28
CA ALA A 60 5.91 -5.22 -4.44
C ALA A 60 4.77 -5.10 -3.42
N PHE A 61 4.21 -3.91 -3.27
CA PHE A 61 2.91 -3.76 -2.61
C PHE A 61 1.79 -4.19 -3.55
N PRO A 62 0.68 -4.73 -3.00
CA PRO A 62 -0.56 -4.86 -3.74
C PRO A 62 -0.98 -3.52 -4.34
N GLY A 63 -1.40 -3.55 -5.61
CA GLY A 63 -1.79 -2.35 -6.30
C GLY A 63 -1.80 -2.50 -7.82
N GLY A 64 -2.60 -1.65 -8.47
CA GLY A 64 -2.79 -1.68 -9.90
C GLY A 64 -3.33 -0.39 -10.47
N PHE A 65 -3.68 -0.43 -11.74
CA PHE A 65 -4.27 0.71 -12.45
C PHE A 65 -5.73 0.93 -12.01
N MET A 66 -6.04 2.19 -11.76
CA MET A 66 -7.43 2.59 -11.49
C MET A 66 -8.30 2.36 -12.72
N GLN A 67 -9.50 1.84 -12.50
CA GLN A 67 -10.55 1.75 -13.50
C GLN A 67 -11.24 3.11 -13.70
N MET A 68 -11.94 3.28 -14.80
CA MET A 68 -12.52 4.58 -15.17
C MET A 68 -13.76 4.95 -14.35
N ASP A 69 -14.35 3.99 -13.66
CA ASP A 69 -15.59 4.09 -12.90
C ASP A 69 -15.39 3.87 -11.39
N GLU A 70 -14.14 3.89 -10.92
CA GLU A 70 -13.81 3.75 -9.51
C GLU A 70 -13.01 4.96 -8.97
N SER A 71 -13.19 5.26 -7.70
CA SER A 71 -12.32 6.19 -6.96
C SER A 71 -11.00 5.52 -6.59
N ALA A 72 -10.00 6.31 -6.20
CA ALA A 72 -8.71 5.78 -5.78
C ALA A 72 -8.83 4.87 -4.53
N GLU A 73 -9.76 5.15 -3.64
CA GLU A 73 -10.03 4.33 -2.46
C GLU A 73 -10.65 2.98 -2.85
N GLU A 74 -11.65 2.99 -3.73
CA GLU A 74 -12.27 1.77 -4.26
C GLU A 74 -11.25 0.92 -5.02
N GLY A 75 -10.40 1.53 -5.87
CA GLY A 75 -9.32 0.84 -6.56
C GLY A 75 -8.32 0.19 -5.61
N ALA A 76 -7.90 0.91 -4.55
CA ALA A 76 -6.98 0.37 -3.55
C ALA A 76 -7.59 -0.84 -2.79
N LEU A 77 -8.88 -0.78 -2.45
CA LEU A 77 -9.59 -1.88 -1.78
C LEU A 77 -9.79 -3.07 -2.72
N ARG A 78 -10.13 -2.82 -4.00
CA ARG A 78 -10.27 -3.88 -5.00
C ARG A 78 -8.96 -4.64 -5.20
N GLU A 79 -7.86 -3.93 -5.46
CA GLU A 79 -6.53 -4.54 -5.64
C GLU A 79 -6.08 -5.30 -4.38
N LEU A 80 -6.33 -4.73 -3.19
CA LEU A 80 -6.05 -5.41 -1.93
C LEU A 80 -6.80 -6.75 -1.84
N GLN A 81 -8.09 -6.77 -2.17
CA GLN A 81 -8.90 -7.98 -2.15
C GLN A 81 -8.45 -8.99 -3.23
N GLU A 82 -8.25 -8.54 -4.48
CA GLU A 82 -7.87 -9.39 -5.62
C GLU A 82 -6.51 -10.06 -5.40
N GLU A 83 -5.52 -9.32 -4.91
CA GLU A 83 -4.15 -9.83 -4.76
C GLU A 83 -3.87 -10.55 -3.44
N THR A 84 -4.68 -10.32 -2.39
CA THR A 84 -4.41 -10.88 -1.06
C THR A 84 -5.57 -11.63 -0.42
N GLY A 85 -6.78 -11.45 -0.94
CA GLY A 85 -8.02 -12.01 -0.36
C GLY A 85 -8.47 -11.30 0.93
N LEU A 86 -7.84 -10.20 1.32
CA LEU A 86 -8.21 -9.44 2.52
C LEU A 86 -9.42 -8.54 2.25
N GLU A 87 -10.39 -8.52 3.18
CA GLU A 87 -11.59 -7.71 3.11
C GLU A 87 -11.75 -6.83 4.37
N GLY A 88 -12.51 -5.74 4.22
CA GLY A 88 -12.89 -4.87 5.35
C GLY A 88 -11.72 -4.16 6.03
N ALA A 89 -10.61 -3.98 5.33
CA ALA A 89 -9.45 -3.31 5.88
C ALA A 89 -9.71 -1.82 6.08
N TYR A 90 -9.27 -1.28 7.22
CA TYR A 90 -9.11 0.16 7.37
C TYR A 90 -7.98 0.63 6.45
N ILE A 91 -8.27 1.51 5.51
CA ILE A 91 -7.26 2.12 4.64
C ILE A 91 -7.20 3.63 4.82
N ARG A 92 -6.02 4.19 4.60
CA ARG A 92 -5.80 5.64 4.67
C ARG A 92 -4.80 6.07 3.60
N GLN A 93 -5.19 7.05 2.80
CA GLN A 93 -4.26 7.71 1.89
C GLN A 93 -3.20 8.47 2.69
N PHE A 94 -1.92 8.32 2.32
CA PHE A 94 -0.83 9.03 3.00
C PHE A 94 0.05 9.87 2.07
N HIS A 95 0.14 9.52 0.79
CA HIS A 95 0.98 10.26 -0.15
C HIS A 95 0.59 10.00 -1.61
N THR A 96 1.06 10.86 -2.53
CA THR A 96 0.99 10.65 -3.97
C THR A 96 2.39 10.72 -4.55
N PHE A 97 2.84 9.66 -5.23
CA PHE A 97 4.16 9.59 -5.84
C PHE A 97 4.07 9.95 -7.31
N THR A 98 4.80 11.00 -7.69
CA THR A 98 4.69 11.63 -9.02
C THR A 98 6.01 11.74 -9.76
N ALA A 99 7.06 11.03 -9.32
CA ALA A 99 8.35 11.06 -10.00
C ALA A 99 8.19 10.62 -11.47
N PRO A 100 8.73 11.37 -12.45
CA PRO A 100 8.47 11.08 -13.87
C PRO A 100 8.89 9.69 -14.33
N GLN A 101 9.90 9.12 -13.69
CA GLN A 101 10.51 7.84 -14.08
C GLN A 101 10.31 6.75 -13.04
N ARG A 102 9.26 6.87 -12.17
CA ARG A 102 8.98 5.87 -11.16
C ARG A 102 8.60 4.50 -11.75
N ASP A 103 7.99 4.51 -12.91
CA ASP A 103 7.64 3.33 -13.69
C ASP A 103 8.35 3.36 -15.04
N PRO A 104 9.08 2.31 -15.44
CA PRO A 104 9.81 2.29 -16.72
C PRO A 104 8.92 2.15 -17.94
N ARG A 105 7.64 1.77 -17.78
CA ARG A 105 6.72 1.54 -18.89
C ARG A 105 6.19 2.83 -19.49
N GLU A 106 5.75 3.75 -18.62
CA GLU A 106 5.10 5.01 -18.99
C GLU A 106 5.06 6.01 -17.82
N ARG A 107 4.44 7.16 -18.08
CA ARG A 107 4.18 8.16 -17.06
C ARG A 107 3.07 7.69 -16.12
N VAL A 108 3.44 7.23 -14.93
CA VAL A 108 2.52 6.75 -13.89
C VAL A 108 2.56 7.67 -12.67
N ILE A 109 1.39 7.93 -12.10
CA ILE A 109 1.21 8.56 -10.78
C ILE A 109 0.54 7.52 -9.90
N THR A 110 1.07 7.26 -8.70
CA THR A 110 0.37 6.41 -7.75
C THR A 110 -0.16 7.20 -6.55
N ILE A 111 -1.38 6.87 -6.16
CA ILE A 111 -2.00 7.31 -4.92
C ILE A 111 -1.77 6.20 -3.90
N ALA A 112 -0.94 6.48 -2.90
CA ALA A 112 -0.50 5.47 -1.95
C ALA A 112 -1.35 5.48 -0.67
N TYR A 113 -1.81 4.29 -0.32
CA TYR A 113 -2.57 3.99 0.89
C TYR A 113 -1.75 3.10 1.82
N TYR A 114 -2.01 3.17 3.12
CA TYR A 114 -1.69 2.08 4.02
C TYR A 114 -2.98 1.44 4.54
N ALA A 115 -2.90 0.14 4.80
CA ALA A 115 -3.96 -0.63 5.43
C ALA A 115 -3.47 -1.19 6.77
N LEU A 116 -4.37 -1.29 7.75
CA LEU A 116 -4.13 -1.94 9.02
C LEU A 116 -5.05 -3.16 9.10
N VAL A 117 -4.48 -4.36 9.20
CA VAL A 117 -5.25 -5.59 9.20
C VAL A 117 -4.70 -6.58 10.23
N ARG A 118 -5.57 -7.40 10.81
CA ARG A 118 -5.13 -8.57 11.56
C ARG A 118 -4.40 -9.52 10.62
N MET A 119 -3.25 -10.00 11.06
CA MET A 119 -2.53 -11.00 10.29
C MET A 119 -3.34 -12.27 10.16
N GLN A 120 -3.43 -12.75 8.94
CA GLN A 120 -4.01 -14.04 8.59
C GLN A 120 -3.19 -14.68 7.49
N GLU A 121 -3.43 -15.95 7.20
CA GLU A 121 -2.85 -16.60 6.04
C GLU A 121 -3.34 -15.90 4.77
N VAL A 122 -2.42 -15.59 3.89
CA VAL A 122 -2.68 -14.93 2.61
C VAL A 122 -2.23 -15.85 1.48
N LYS A 123 -2.93 -15.76 0.37
CA LYS A 123 -2.56 -16.46 -0.87
C LYS A 123 -2.41 -15.40 -1.95
N GLY A 124 -1.39 -15.54 -2.79
CA GLY A 124 -1.25 -14.69 -3.97
C GLY A 124 -2.48 -14.81 -4.87
N GLY A 125 -2.97 -13.68 -5.38
CA GLY A 125 -4.03 -13.62 -6.38
C GLY A 125 -3.54 -13.91 -7.80
N ASP A 126 -4.36 -13.61 -8.81
CA ASP A 126 -4.17 -14.04 -10.20
C ASP A 126 -2.82 -13.64 -10.82
N ASP A 127 -2.35 -12.41 -10.57
CA ASP A 127 -1.08 -11.87 -11.10
C ASP A 127 0.09 -11.97 -10.11
N ALA A 128 -0.14 -12.42 -8.87
CA ALA A 128 0.86 -12.59 -7.83
C ALA A 128 1.34 -14.05 -7.77
N ALA A 129 2.62 -14.28 -8.00
CA ALA A 129 3.20 -15.62 -7.87
C ALA A 129 3.23 -16.13 -6.41
N ASP A 130 3.24 -15.22 -5.44
CA ASP A 130 3.26 -15.52 -4.00
C ASP A 130 2.85 -14.26 -3.21
N ALA A 131 2.37 -14.43 -1.97
CA ALA A 131 2.11 -13.35 -1.02
C ALA A 131 2.64 -13.73 0.35
N ARG A 132 3.40 -12.82 1.00
CA ARG A 132 4.04 -13.11 2.29
C ARG A 132 4.13 -11.90 3.21
N TRP A 133 4.07 -12.17 4.51
CA TRP A 133 4.38 -11.23 5.56
C TRP A 133 5.88 -11.16 5.86
N PHE A 134 6.44 -9.96 5.79
CA PHE A 134 7.83 -9.68 6.15
C PHE A 134 7.89 -8.80 7.38
N ALA A 135 8.85 -9.04 8.27
CA ALA A 135 9.20 -8.03 9.27
C ALA A 135 9.84 -6.83 8.56
N LEU A 136 9.63 -5.61 9.06
CA LEU A 136 10.13 -4.40 8.40
C LEU A 136 11.66 -4.41 8.21
N ASP A 137 12.39 -5.03 9.14
CA ASP A 137 13.85 -5.22 9.08
C ASP A 137 14.30 -6.36 8.14
N GLU A 138 13.38 -7.15 7.61
CA GLU A 138 13.61 -8.30 6.72
C GLU A 138 13.08 -8.08 5.30
N VAL A 139 12.53 -6.89 5.01
CA VAL A 139 11.97 -6.56 3.69
C VAL A 139 13.07 -6.61 2.63
N PRO A 140 12.92 -7.41 1.55
CA PRO A 140 13.89 -7.45 0.46
C PRO A 140 13.81 -6.17 -0.37
N GLN A 141 14.75 -5.99 -1.32
CA GLN A 141 14.67 -4.90 -2.28
C GLN A 141 13.39 -5.00 -3.10
N LEU A 142 12.57 -3.96 -3.06
CA LEU A 142 11.27 -3.92 -3.71
C LEU A 142 11.37 -3.54 -5.21
N ALA A 143 10.27 -3.78 -5.93
CA ALA A 143 10.10 -3.31 -7.30
C ALA A 143 9.85 -1.79 -7.33
N PHE A 144 10.08 -1.15 -8.47
CA PHE A 144 9.82 0.27 -8.69
C PHE A 144 10.46 1.17 -7.61
N ASP A 145 9.71 2.14 -7.14
CA ASP A 145 10.05 3.04 -6.03
C ASP A 145 9.41 2.61 -4.69
N HIS A 146 8.99 1.34 -4.56
CA HIS A 146 8.27 0.81 -3.40
C HIS A 146 9.07 0.89 -2.09
N ASP A 147 10.41 0.87 -2.16
CA ASP A 147 11.25 1.17 -0.98
C ASP A 147 11.02 2.60 -0.43
N GLN A 148 10.68 3.57 -1.30
CA GLN A 148 10.34 4.93 -0.88
C GLN A 148 8.91 4.99 -0.33
N ILE A 149 7.99 4.23 -0.95
CA ILE A 149 6.61 4.11 -0.50
C ILE A 149 6.57 3.55 0.92
N LEU A 150 7.31 2.46 1.20
CA LEU A 150 7.40 1.86 2.54
C LEU A 150 7.85 2.88 3.59
N ARG A 151 8.98 3.54 3.35
CA ARG A 151 9.51 4.56 4.30
C ARG A 151 8.49 5.66 4.60
N LYS A 152 7.75 6.11 3.59
CA LYS A 152 6.72 7.14 3.77
C LYS A 152 5.50 6.61 4.52
N ALA A 153 5.10 5.36 4.27
CA ALA A 153 3.99 4.71 4.98
C ALA A 153 4.30 4.54 6.46
N GLU A 154 5.51 4.04 6.81
CA GLU A 154 5.96 3.95 8.20
C GLU A 154 5.96 5.33 8.89
N GLN A 155 6.47 6.34 8.22
CA GLN A 155 6.47 7.71 8.75
C GLN A 155 5.03 8.21 8.99
N ALA A 156 4.12 7.97 8.04
CA ALA A 156 2.72 8.37 8.15
C ALA A 156 2.02 7.66 9.31
N LEU A 157 2.22 6.34 9.46
CA LEU A 157 1.66 5.55 10.57
C LEU A 157 2.19 6.04 11.92
N ARG A 158 3.52 6.26 12.04
CA ARG A 158 4.14 6.80 13.26
C ARG A 158 3.64 8.20 13.62
N GLN A 159 3.38 9.04 12.63
CA GLN A 159 2.79 10.37 12.87
C GLN A 159 1.35 10.25 13.33
N GLN A 160 0.55 9.43 12.65
CA GLN A 160 -0.87 9.27 12.94
C GLN A 160 -1.15 8.85 14.38
N ILE A 161 -0.38 7.88 14.90
CA ILE A 161 -0.55 7.33 16.27
C ILE A 161 -0.36 8.37 17.38
N HIS A 162 0.24 9.53 17.08
CA HIS A 162 0.37 10.64 18.01
C HIS A 162 -0.90 11.48 18.13
N PHE A 163 -1.75 11.48 17.10
CA PHE A 163 -2.95 12.32 17.03
C PHE A 163 -4.24 11.54 17.23
N GLU A 164 -4.27 10.31 16.77
CA GLU A 164 -5.44 9.45 16.81
C GLU A 164 -5.08 8.06 17.35
N PRO A 165 -5.99 7.41 18.09
CA PRO A 165 -5.82 6.03 18.50
C PRO A 165 -5.99 5.11 17.30
N VAL A 166 -4.90 4.82 16.60
CA VAL A 166 -4.86 3.90 15.45
C VAL A 166 -4.18 2.59 15.81
N GLY A 167 -4.47 1.55 15.05
CA GLY A 167 -3.83 0.25 15.16
C GLY A 167 -4.65 -0.79 15.94
N PHE A 168 -5.84 -0.46 16.41
CA PHE A 168 -6.72 -1.45 17.03
C PHE A 168 -7.10 -2.57 16.06
N GLU A 169 -7.17 -2.26 14.78
CA GLU A 169 -7.40 -3.21 13.69
C GLU A 169 -6.30 -4.29 13.61
N LEU A 170 -5.13 -4.02 14.18
CA LEU A 170 -4.00 -4.95 14.25
C LEU A 170 -4.09 -5.92 15.44
N LEU A 171 -4.97 -5.63 16.40
CA LEU A 171 -5.16 -6.43 17.62
C LEU A 171 -6.42 -7.31 17.53
N PRO A 172 -6.51 -8.41 18.30
CA PRO A 172 -7.78 -9.13 18.47
C PRO A 172 -8.84 -8.22 19.10
N GLU A 173 -10.13 -8.62 19.01
CA GLU A 173 -11.25 -7.85 19.58
C GLU A 173 -11.09 -7.61 21.07
N GLU A 174 -10.62 -8.62 21.78
CA GLU A 174 -10.23 -8.52 23.18
C GLU A 174 -8.70 -8.58 23.27
N PHE A 175 -8.10 -7.56 23.79
CA PHE A 175 -6.65 -7.47 23.98
C PHE A 175 -6.29 -6.91 25.35
N THR A 176 -5.12 -7.26 25.82
CA THR A 176 -4.56 -6.77 27.08
C THR A 176 -3.82 -5.44 26.88
N ILE A 177 -3.67 -4.67 27.94
CA ILE A 177 -2.83 -3.45 27.92
C ILE A 177 -1.38 -3.76 27.52
N LYS A 178 -0.90 -4.99 27.77
CA LYS A 178 0.44 -5.41 27.36
C LYS A 178 0.54 -5.58 25.85
N GLU A 179 -0.48 -6.13 25.22
CA GLU A 179 -0.52 -6.26 23.75
C GLU A 179 -0.61 -4.90 23.08
N LEU A 180 -1.43 -3.99 23.62
CA LEU A 180 -1.49 -2.61 23.15
C LEU A 180 -0.14 -1.91 23.31
N GLN A 181 0.54 -2.08 24.45
CA GLN A 181 1.87 -1.52 24.65
C GLN A 181 2.88 -2.06 23.65
N ASN A 182 2.89 -3.39 23.43
CA ASN A 182 3.78 -4.02 22.45
C ASN A 182 3.54 -3.49 21.04
N LEU A 183 2.28 -3.30 20.63
CA LEU A 183 1.94 -2.72 19.34
C LEU A 183 2.50 -1.30 19.19
N TYR A 184 2.27 -0.44 20.19
CA TYR A 184 2.77 0.94 20.17
C TYR A 184 4.30 1.01 20.19
N GLU A 185 4.95 0.11 20.94
CA GLU A 185 6.41 -0.04 20.94
C GLU A 185 6.93 -0.48 19.55
N ALA A 186 6.23 -1.41 18.89
CA ALA A 186 6.61 -1.89 17.56
C ALA A 186 6.44 -0.81 16.47
N ILE A 187 5.35 -0.02 16.50
CA ILE A 187 5.09 1.05 15.53
C ILE A 187 6.09 2.20 15.71
N LEU A 188 6.33 2.63 16.96
CA LEU A 188 7.14 3.80 17.27
C LEU A 188 8.64 3.49 17.38
N ASP A 189 9.01 2.21 17.38
CA ASP A 189 10.38 1.73 17.59
C ASP A 189 11.01 2.28 18.90
N VAL A 190 10.24 2.19 19.99
CA VAL A 190 10.63 2.67 21.33
C VAL A 190 10.22 1.66 22.40
N ARG A 191 10.71 1.86 23.63
CA ARG A 191 10.26 1.11 24.80
C ARG A 191 9.56 2.03 25.78
N PHE A 192 8.43 1.59 26.31
CA PHE A 192 7.67 2.31 27.32
C PHE A 192 7.79 1.67 28.69
N ASP A 193 7.88 2.51 29.72
CA ASP A 193 7.61 2.06 31.07
C ASP A 193 6.13 1.67 31.20
N ARG A 194 5.88 0.46 31.75
CA ARG A 194 4.53 -0.13 31.82
C ARG A 194 3.56 0.76 32.59
N ARG A 195 3.99 1.33 33.70
CA ARG A 195 3.12 2.16 34.56
C ARG A 195 2.77 3.48 33.89
N ASN A 196 3.74 4.10 33.26
CA ASN A 196 3.55 5.35 32.54
C ASN A 196 2.66 5.16 31.33
N PHE A 197 2.85 4.08 30.57
CA PHE A 197 1.99 3.73 29.44
C PHE A 197 0.54 3.51 29.89
N TYR A 198 0.31 2.67 30.90
CA TYR A 198 -1.03 2.44 31.47
C TYR A 198 -1.71 3.75 31.90
N ASN A 199 -1.01 4.58 32.67
CA ASN A 199 -1.57 5.85 33.14
C ASN A 199 -1.90 6.81 31.98
N LYS A 200 -1.10 6.81 30.92
CA LYS A 200 -1.38 7.61 29.71
C LYS A 200 -2.62 7.10 29.00
N MET A 201 -2.74 5.79 28.76
CA MET A 201 -3.89 5.18 28.08
C MET A 201 -5.20 5.43 28.86
N LYS A 202 -5.18 5.27 30.17
CA LYS A 202 -6.32 5.60 31.04
C LYS A 202 -6.73 7.08 30.96
N ARG A 203 -5.76 7.99 30.95
CA ARG A 203 -6.03 9.44 30.89
C ARG A 203 -6.68 9.88 29.58
N ILE A 204 -6.36 9.24 28.47
CA ILE A 204 -6.95 9.54 27.16
C ILE A 204 -8.20 8.71 26.85
N GLY A 205 -8.71 7.94 27.80
CA GLY A 205 -9.97 7.20 27.69
C GLY A 205 -9.91 5.96 26.79
N MET A 206 -8.74 5.36 26.65
CA MET A 206 -8.53 4.13 25.85
C MET A 206 -8.64 2.84 26.68
N LEU A 207 -8.94 2.96 27.98
CA LEU A 207 -9.11 1.85 28.93
C LEU A 207 -10.35 2.08 29.77
#